data_a73011ffa3adf1dd90335ff8ab9f3c3d
#
_entry.id   a73011ffa3adf1dd90335ff8ab9f3c3d
#
_cell.length_a   1.000
_cell.length_b   1.000
_cell.length_c   1.000
_cell.angle_alpha   90.00
_cell.angle_beta   90.00
_cell.angle_gamma   90.00
#
_symmetry.space_group_name_H-M   'P 1'
#
loop_
_entity.id
_entity.type
_entity.pdbx_description
1 polymer ?
#
loop_
_entity_poly.entity_id
_entity_poly.type
_entity_poly.pdbx_seq_one_letter_code
_entity_poly.pdbx_strand_id
1 'polypeptide(L)'
;MTFLQAINSALMRGLEHPKTLVLGQLVKYGLGGLTAGVFDRFPQQVITYPVCENLMHSSAMGLALAGYRPVVINERMDFLALAMDSLTNHIPVWPQRQAMKLPITVVAVVGKGKGQGAQHSKNFTPWFKMLDGWTVHEPHTPEQAYEMMLYDLTVSDKPVLYVAHREFFGKTVSVKLPNPKRVGLCGASSRHEATFYSNPDF
;
A
#
# COMPACT_ATOMS: atom_id res chain seq x y z
N MET A 1 1.94 21.19 1.82
CA MET A 1 1.95 19.89 1.10
C MET A 1 0.54 19.30 1.13
N THR A 2 0.05 18.78 0.01
CA THR A 2 -1.25 18.10 -0.02
C THR A 2 -1.11 16.64 0.45
N PHE A 3 -2.22 16.01 0.80
CA PHE A 3 -2.27 14.58 1.14
C PHE A 3 -1.70 13.70 0.01
N LEU A 4 -2.07 13.97 -1.23
CA LEU A 4 -1.55 13.26 -2.40
C LEU A 4 -0.02 13.45 -2.56
N GLN A 5 0.47 14.68 -2.37
CA GLN A 5 1.90 14.97 -2.41
C GLN A 5 2.66 14.28 -1.27
N ALA A 6 2.02 14.10 -0.12
CA ALA A 6 2.60 13.38 1.02
C ALA A 6 2.85 11.90 0.68
N ILE A 7 1.86 11.21 0.10
CA ILE A 7 2.03 9.83 -0.37
C ILE A 7 3.14 9.73 -1.42
N ASN A 8 3.09 10.59 -2.45
CA ASN A 8 4.09 10.61 -3.52
C ASN A 8 5.51 10.85 -2.98
N SER A 9 5.67 11.81 -2.06
CA SER A 9 6.98 12.11 -1.44
C SER A 9 7.51 10.95 -0.61
N ALA A 10 6.65 10.25 0.13
CA ALA A 10 7.04 9.05 0.88
C ALA A 10 7.43 7.91 -0.06
N LEU A 11 6.69 7.72 -1.16
CA LEU A 11 7.01 6.74 -2.20
C LEU A 11 8.37 7.02 -2.84
N MET A 12 8.62 8.28 -3.25
CA MET A 12 9.92 8.71 -3.77
C MET A 12 11.06 8.42 -2.78
N ARG A 13 10.82 8.65 -1.48
CA ARG A 13 11.81 8.39 -0.43
C ARG A 13 12.05 6.89 -0.22
N GLY A 14 10.99 6.08 -0.25
CA GLY A 14 11.10 4.61 -0.16
C GLY A 14 11.88 4.01 -1.33
N LEU A 15 11.76 4.60 -2.53
CA LEU A 15 12.46 4.16 -3.74
C LEU A 15 13.97 4.50 -3.74
N GLU A 16 14.48 5.28 -2.82
CA GLU A 16 15.93 5.43 -2.63
C GLU A 16 16.57 4.09 -2.21
N HIS A 17 15.78 3.14 -1.70
CA HIS A 17 16.24 1.78 -1.47
C HIS A 17 16.08 0.94 -2.75
N PRO A 18 17.15 0.34 -3.29
CA PRO A 18 17.15 -0.30 -4.61
C PRO A 18 16.25 -1.54 -4.72
N LYS A 19 15.84 -2.12 -3.61
CA LYS A 19 14.91 -3.27 -3.59
C LYS A 19 13.43 -2.87 -3.51
N THR A 20 13.11 -1.59 -3.40
CA THR A 20 11.71 -1.12 -3.47
C THR A 20 11.30 -1.04 -4.94
N LEU A 21 10.17 -1.63 -5.28
CA LEU A 21 9.65 -1.66 -6.65
C LEU A 21 8.22 -1.16 -6.68
N VAL A 22 7.86 -0.34 -7.65
CA VAL A 22 6.48 0.11 -7.90
C VAL A 22 5.88 -0.71 -9.03
N LEU A 23 4.78 -1.37 -8.74
CA LEU A 23 4.02 -2.18 -9.68
C LEU A 23 2.64 -1.58 -9.89
N GLY A 24 2.14 -1.60 -11.10
CA GLY A 24 0.77 -1.19 -11.35
C GLY A 24 0.46 -0.96 -12.82
N GLN A 25 -0.80 -0.74 -13.09
CA GLN A 25 -1.25 -0.26 -14.39
C GLN A 25 -0.98 1.24 -14.48
N LEU A 26 -0.52 1.71 -15.62
CA LEU A 26 -0.29 3.13 -15.89
C LEU A 26 0.64 3.87 -14.88
N VAL A 27 1.32 3.17 -13.98
CA VAL A 27 2.21 3.77 -12.97
C VAL A 27 3.35 4.58 -13.60
N LYS A 28 3.78 4.20 -14.80
CA LYS A 28 4.77 4.94 -15.59
C LYS A 28 4.32 6.36 -15.94
N TYR A 29 3.02 6.56 -16.12
CA TYR A 29 2.46 7.83 -16.55
C TYR A 29 2.01 8.72 -15.39
N GLY A 30 2.16 8.28 -14.15
CA GLY A 30 1.76 9.06 -12.98
C GLY A 30 0.26 9.28 -12.86
N LEU A 31 -0.56 8.39 -13.43
CA LEU A 31 -2.01 8.51 -13.39
C LEU A 31 -2.51 8.66 -11.95
N GLY A 32 -3.48 9.55 -11.75
CA GLY A 32 -4.01 9.85 -10.40
C GLY A 32 -3.06 10.63 -9.49
N GLY A 33 -1.82 10.88 -9.91
CA GLY A 33 -0.84 11.69 -9.19
C GLY A 33 -0.03 10.94 -8.14
N LEU A 34 -0.42 9.74 -7.72
CA LEU A 34 0.31 8.95 -6.70
C LEU A 34 1.76 8.65 -7.12
N THR A 35 1.95 8.33 -8.40
CA THR A 35 3.26 7.98 -8.98
C THR A 35 3.85 9.06 -9.88
N ALA A 36 3.38 10.31 -9.76
CA ALA A 36 3.88 11.41 -10.55
C ALA A 36 5.40 11.57 -10.40
N GLY A 37 6.15 11.61 -11.52
CA GLY A 37 7.61 11.74 -11.56
C GLY A 37 8.40 10.51 -11.07
N VAL A 38 7.73 9.44 -10.62
CA VAL A 38 8.42 8.23 -10.12
C VAL A 38 9.22 7.56 -11.22
N PHE A 39 8.63 7.38 -12.41
CA PHE A 39 9.32 6.75 -13.53
C PHE A 39 10.51 7.57 -14.03
N ASP A 40 10.41 8.88 -14.03
CA ASP A 40 11.49 9.76 -14.48
C ASP A 40 12.72 9.65 -13.58
N ARG A 41 12.50 9.47 -12.28
CA ARG A 41 13.58 9.37 -11.29
C ARG A 41 14.09 7.96 -11.05
N PHE A 42 13.19 6.96 -11.12
CA PHE A 42 13.49 5.56 -10.79
C PHE A 42 13.00 4.58 -11.87
N PRO A 43 13.41 4.73 -13.14
CA PRO A 43 12.85 3.95 -14.25
C PRO A 43 13.04 2.44 -14.09
N GLN A 44 14.12 2.00 -13.43
CA GLN A 44 14.45 0.58 -13.22
C GLN A 44 13.61 -0.07 -12.08
N GLN A 45 12.93 0.74 -11.27
CA GLN A 45 12.14 0.28 -10.14
C GLN A 45 10.63 0.36 -10.41
N VAL A 46 10.23 0.69 -11.64
CA VAL A 46 8.82 0.78 -12.06
C VAL A 46 8.49 -0.32 -13.05
N ILE A 47 7.54 -1.17 -12.67
CA ILE A 47 7.06 -2.28 -13.50
C ILE A 47 5.60 -2.01 -13.88
N THR A 48 5.37 -1.76 -15.17
CA THR A 48 4.02 -1.55 -15.70
C THR A 48 3.40 -2.89 -16.07
N TYR A 49 2.21 -3.14 -15.58
CA TYR A 49 1.43 -4.35 -15.87
C TYR A 49 0.30 -4.07 -16.88
N PRO A 50 -0.11 -5.08 -17.66
CA PRO A 50 -1.39 -5.05 -18.36
C PRO A 50 -2.55 -5.05 -17.35
N VAL A 51 -3.78 -4.87 -17.83
CA VAL A 51 -4.99 -4.98 -17.01
C VAL A 51 -5.18 -6.46 -16.60
N CYS A 52 -4.49 -6.84 -15.53
CA CYS A 52 -4.56 -8.18 -14.94
C CYS A 52 -4.15 -8.08 -13.46
N GLU A 53 -5.08 -7.76 -12.60
CA GLU A 53 -4.83 -7.50 -11.18
C GLU A 53 -4.30 -8.74 -10.46
N ASN A 54 -4.82 -9.93 -10.78
CA ASN A 54 -4.35 -11.17 -10.17
C ASN A 54 -2.86 -11.42 -10.48
N LEU A 55 -2.44 -11.27 -11.73
CA LEU A 55 -1.02 -11.37 -12.12
C LEU A 55 -0.15 -10.37 -11.36
N MET A 56 -0.61 -9.12 -11.24
CA MET A 56 0.12 -8.04 -10.58
C MET A 56 0.36 -8.35 -9.10
N HIS A 57 -0.65 -8.80 -8.37
CA HIS A 57 -0.53 -9.13 -6.95
C HIS A 57 0.25 -10.43 -6.71
N SER A 58 0.04 -11.45 -7.55
CA SER A 58 0.82 -12.71 -7.48
C SER A 58 2.29 -12.46 -7.77
N SER A 59 2.61 -11.60 -8.75
CA SER A 59 3.99 -11.21 -9.05
C SER A 59 4.62 -10.44 -7.88
N ALA A 60 3.86 -9.55 -7.24
CA ALA A 60 4.33 -8.84 -6.04
C ALA A 60 4.71 -9.81 -4.92
N MET A 61 3.92 -10.86 -4.71
CA MET A 61 4.27 -11.91 -3.76
C MET A 61 5.60 -12.58 -4.12
N GLY A 62 5.78 -13.00 -5.38
CA GLY A 62 7.03 -13.61 -5.84
C GLY A 62 8.23 -12.69 -5.66
N LEU A 63 8.09 -11.40 -5.96
CA LEU A 63 9.13 -10.40 -5.73
C LEU A 63 9.47 -10.23 -4.25
N ALA A 64 8.48 -10.22 -3.37
CA ALA A 64 8.71 -10.13 -1.93
C ALA A 64 9.44 -11.37 -1.39
N LEU A 65 9.09 -12.57 -1.87
CA LEU A 65 9.80 -13.81 -1.56
C LEU A 65 11.26 -13.78 -2.06
N ALA A 66 11.53 -13.09 -3.17
CA ALA A 66 12.89 -12.86 -3.70
C ALA A 66 13.65 -11.73 -2.96
N GLY A 67 13.07 -11.17 -1.90
CA GLY A 67 13.70 -10.16 -1.04
C GLY A 67 13.55 -8.73 -1.53
N TYR A 68 12.61 -8.45 -2.43
CA TYR A 68 12.21 -7.09 -2.79
C TYR A 68 11.10 -6.57 -1.87
N ARG A 69 10.82 -5.28 -1.98
CA ARG A 69 9.73 -4.57 -1.28
C ARG A 69 8.76 -3.98 -2.31
N PRO A 70 7.86 -4.79 -2.87
CA PRO A 70 6.95 -4.33 -3.89
C PRO A 70 5.84 -3.44 -3.32
N VAL A 71 5.54 -2.38 -4.05
CA VAL A 71 4.42 -1.47 -3.83
C VAL A 71 3.48 -1.61 -5.01
N VAL A 72 2.31 -2.17 -4.77
CA VAL A 72 1.30 -2.38 -5.81
C VAL A 72 0.30 -1.24 -5.79
N ILE A 73 0.24 -0.46 -6.87
CA ILE A 73 -0.66 0.68 -6.98
C ILE A 73 -1.94 0.28 -7.70
N ASN A 74 -3.06 0.37 -6.99
CA ASN A 74 -4.39 0.17 -7.53
C ASN A 74 -5.14 1.51 -7.55
N GLU A 75 -5.43 2.02 -8.74
CA GLU A 75 -6.14 3.29 -8.94
C GLU A 75 -7.55 3.28 -8.37
N ARG A 76 -8.10 2.08 -8.14
CA ARG A 76 -9.40 1.86 -7.50
C ARG A 76 -9.37 0.59 -6.67
N MET A 77 -9.92 0.68 -5.47
CA MET A 77 -10.07 -0.48 -4.59
C MET A 77 -11.02 -1.53 -5.19
N ASP A 78 -11.96 -1.12 -6.02
CA ASP A 78 -12.90 -2.01 -6.70
C ASP A 78 -12.20 -3.16 -7.43
N PHE A 79 -11.03 -2.88 -8.02
CA PHE A 79 -10.30 -3.86 -8.82
C PHE A 79 -9.50 -4.87 -7.98
N LEU A 80 -9.34 -4.65 -6.68
CA LEU A 80 -8.81 -5.68 -5.78
C LEU A 80 -9.66 -6.95 -5.81
N ALA A 81 -10.98 -6.83 -6.09
CA ALA A 81 -11.86 -7.97 -6.23
C ALA A 81 -11.42 -8.97 -7.31
N LEU A 82 -10.66 -8.50 -8.34
CA LEU A 82 -10.12 -9.36 -9.40
C LEU A 82 -8.86 -10.12 -8.98
N ALA A 83 -8.30 -9.81 -7.83
CA ALA A 83 -7.09 -10.44 -7.27
C ALA A 83 -7.34 -11.09 -5.90
N MET A 84 -8.61 -11.34 -5.53
CA MET A 84 -8.96 -11.80 -4.19
C MET A 84 -8.31 -13.11 -3.81
N ASP A 85 -8.04 -14.03 -4.74
CA ASP A 85 -7.30 -15.24 -4.42
C ASP A 85 -5.91 -14.94 -3.88
N SER A 86 -5.12 -14.12 -4.58
CA SER A 86 -3.81 -13.68 -4.11
C SER A 86 -3.88 -12.91 -2.78
N LEU A 87 -4.91 -12.08 -2.62
CA LEU A 87 -5.08 -11.18 -1.48
C LEU A 87 -5.67 -11.87 -0.23
N THR A 88 -6.30 -13.05 -0.38
CA THR A 88 -6.90 -13.77 0.75
C THR A 88 -6.19 -15.07 1.08
N ASN A 89 -5.84 -15.86 0.04
CA ASN A 89 -5.34 -17.21 0.21
C ASN A 89 -3.81 -17.32 0.18
N HIS A 90 -3.12 -16.29 -0.31
CA HIS A 90 -1.66 -16.35 -0.48
C HIS A 90 -0.93 -15.28 0.32
N ILE A 91 -1.05 -14.00 -0.03
CA ILE A 91 -0.25 -12.92 0.57
C ILE A 91 -0.34 -12.87 2.10
N PRO A 92 -1.54 -12.85 2.72
CA PRO A 92 -1.64 -12.75 4.17
C PRO A 92 -1.32 -14.06 4.90
N VAL A 93 -1.50 -15.20 4.22
CA VAL A 93 -1.37 -16.53 4.83
C VAL A 93 0.08 -17.01 4.85
N TRP A 94 0.88 -16.65 3.83
CA TRP A 94 2.24 -17.15 3.67
C TRP A 94 3.16 -16.82 4.84
N PRO A 95 3.19 -15.57 5.35
CA PRO A 95 3.99 -15.24 6.53
C PRO A 95 3.64 -16.06 7.76
N GLN A 96 2.35 -16.40 7.94
CA GLN A 96 1.89 -17.18 9.08
C GLN A 96 2.38 -18.62 9.02
N ARG A 97 2.34 -19.23 7.83
CA ARG A 97 2.74 -20.65 7.65
C ARG A 97 4.26 -20.85 7.69
N GLN A 98 5.03 -19.89 7.22
CA GLN A 98 6.47 -20.03 7.02
C GLN A 98 7.30 -19.18 7.98
N ALA A 99 6.68 -18.44 8.91
CA ALA A 99 7.35 -17.52 9.83
C ALA A 99 8.31 -16.56 9.10
N MET A 100 7.95 -16.11 7.90
CA MET A 100 8.80 -15.31 7.03
C MET A 100 8.27 -13.89 6.83
N LYS A 101 9.20 -13.01 6.47
CA LYS A 101 8.88 -11.63 6.11
C LYS A 101 8.25 -11.58 4.71
N LEU A 102 7.20 -10.80 4.55
CA LEU A 102 6.57 -10.56 3.25
C LEU A 102 6.17 -9.07 3.13
N PRO A 103 7.15 -8.18 2.92
CA PRO A 103 6.96 -6.73 2.90
C PRO A 103 6.30 -6.28 1.58
N ILE A 104 5.00 -6.44 1.49
CA ILE A 104 4.19 -6.00 0.35
C ILE A 104 3.31 -4.85 0.80
N THR A 105 3.34 -3.73 0.09
CA THR A 105 2.40 -2.63 0.29
C THR A 105 1.41 -2.58 -0.87
N VAL A 106 0.15 -2.84 -0.61
CA VAL A 106 -0.94 -2.70 -1.58
C VAL A 106 -1.62 -1.36 -1.36
N VAL A 107 -1.40 -0.43 -2.27
CA VAL A 107 -2.06 0.88 -2.25
C VAL A 107 -3.36 0.79 -3.01
N ALA A 108 -4.46 1.15 -2.37
CA ALA A 108 -5.78 1.14 -2.98
C ALA A 108 -6.50 2.48 -2.79
N VAL A 109 -6.88 3.11 -3.89
CA VAL A 109 -7.64 4.37 -3.86
C VAL A 109 -9.11 4.09 -3.65
N VAL A 110 -9.68 4.73 -2.63
CA VAL A 110 -11.10 4.67 -2.27
C VAL A 110 -11.75 6.03 -2.44
N GLY A 111 -13.01 6.04 -2.78
CA GLY A 111 -13.84 7.25 -2.79
C GLY A 111 -14.77 7.31 -3.99
N LYS A 112 -15.85 8.03 -3.82
CA LYS A 112 -16.83 8.26 -4.89
C LYS A 112 -16.17 9.09 -5.99
N GLY A 113 -15.93 8.47 -7.13
CA GLY A 113 -15.41 9.14 -8.30
C GLY A 113 -16.50 10.07 -8.89
N LYS A 114 -16.10 11.25 -9.37
CA LYS A 114 -17.00 12.18 -10.05
C LYS A 114 -17.65 11.51 -11.28
N GLY A 115 -18.87 10.97 -11.12
CA GLY A 115 -19.61 10.36 -12.20
C GLY A 115 -19.12 9.00 -12.72
N GLN A 116 -18.20 8.32 -12.01
CA GLN A 116 -17.65 7.02 -12.47
C GLN A 116 -18.53 5.80 -12.11
N GLY A 117 -19.63 6.01 -11.40
CA GLY A 117 -20.62 4.98 -11.10
C GLY A 117 -20.19 3.97 -10.04
N ALA A 118 -21.00 2.94 -9.88
CA ALA A 118 -20.86 1.93 -8.82
C ALA A 118 -19.60 1.07 -8.95
N GLN A 119 -19.05 0.91 -10.15
CA GLN A 119 -17.84 0.12 -10.40
C GLN A 119 -16.55 0.80 -9.94
N HIS A 120 -16.61 2.07 -9.51
CA HIS A 120 -15.44 2.84 -9.10
C HIS A 120 -15.66 3.52 -7.73
N SER A 121 -16.55 2.98 -6.90
CA SER A 121 -16.98 3.62 -5.67
C SER A 121 -17.06 2.67 -4.48
N LYS A 122 -16.59 1.44 -4.64
CA LYS A 122 -16.62 0.43 -3.57
C LYS A 122 -15.49 0.65 -2.57
N ASN A 123 -15.75 0.26 -1.34
CA ASN A 123 -14.76 0.24 -0.27
C ASN A 123 -14.76 -1.15 0.39
N PHE A 124 -13.70 -1.91 0.14
CA PHE A 124 -13.48 -3.23 0.73
C PHE A 124 -12.59 -3.20 1.98
N THR A 125 -12.25 -2.03 2.49
CA THR A 125 -11.45 -1.90 3.73
C THR A 125 -11.97 -2.76 4.88
N PRO A 126 -13.31 -2.84 5.14
CA PRO A 126 -13.81 -3.71 6.20
C PRO A 126 -13.46 -5.19 6.01
N TRP A 127 -13.44 -5.68 4.76
CA TRP A 127 -13.06 -7.06 4.47
C TRP A 127 -11.61 -7.34 4.87
N PHE A 128 -10.70 -6.45 4.49
CA PHE A 128 -9.28 -6.60 4.82
C PHE A 128 -9.01 -6.48 6.32
N LYS A 129 -9.82 -5.70 7.05
CA LYS A 129 -9.75 -5.61 8.52
C LYS A 129 -10.20 -6.89 9.23
N MET A 130 -10.96 -7.75 8.55
CA MET A 130 -11.38 -9.05 9.06
C MET A 130 -10.44 -10.20 8.64
N LEU A 131 -9.58 -9.98 7.66
CA LEU A 131 -8.63 -10.99 7.18
C LEU A 131 -7.36 -10.95 8.02
N ASP A 132 -7.05 -12.07 8.67
CA ASP A 132 -5.80 -12.23 9.39
C ASP A 132 -4.60 -12.09 8.44
N GLY A 133 -3.50 -11.53 8.95
CA GLY A 133 -2.26 -11.36 8.20
C GLY A 133 -2.14 -10.04 7.42
N TRP A 134 -3.18 -9.23 7.36
CA TRP A 134 -3.13 -7.87 6.83
C TRP A 134 -2.95 -6.83 7.93
N THR A 135 -2.04 -5.88 7.71
CA THR A 135 -2.08 -4.59 8.39
C THR A 135 -2.83 -3.61 7.51
N VAL A 136 -3.79 -2.88 8.05
CA VAL A 136 -4.57 -1.89 7.27
C VAL A 136 -4.24 -0.49 7.76
N HIS A 137 -3.62 0.31 6.90
CA HIS A 137 -3.33 1.72 7.14
C HIS A 137 -4.31 2.60 6.39
N GLU A 138 -4.97 3.47 7.11
CA GLU A 138 -6.04 4.35 6.60
C GLU A 138 -5.77 5.79 7.08
N PRO A 139 -4.80 6.50 6.45
CA PRO A 139 -4.44 7.86 6.85
C PRO A 139 -5.54 8.87 6.55
N HIS A 140 -5.70 9.85 7.42
CA HIS A 140 -6.70 10.92 7.31
C HIS A 140 -6.08 12.31 7.18
N THR A 141 -4.78 12.45 7.42
CA THR A 141 -4.03 13.71 7.29
C THR A 141 -2.80 13.53 6.42
N PRO A 142 -2.26 14.60 5.82
CA PRO A 142 -1.02 14.52 5.03
C PRO A 142 0.17 13.98 5.80
N GLU A 143 0.28 14.28 7.10
CA GLU A 143 1.34 13.75 7.95
C GLU A 143 1.24 12.24 8.10
N GLN A 144 0.03 11.75 8.48
CA GLN A 144 -0.22 10.31 8.55
C GLN A 144 0.03 9.64 7.21
N ALA A 145 -0.38 10.28 6.11
CA ALA A 145 -0.17 9.74 4.77
C ALA A 145 1.30 9.55 4.45
N TYR A 146 2.15 10.49 4.82
CA TYR A 146 3.60 10.40 4.65
C TYR A 146 4.22 9.34 5.57
N GLU A 147 3.93 9.42 6.88
CA GLU A 147 4.57 8.58 7.89
C GLU A 147 4.21 7.10 7.71
N MET A 148 2.93 6.79 7.54
CA MET A 148 2.48 5.41 7.33
C MET A 148 3.06 4.83 6.04
N MET A 149 3.01 5.57 4.92
CA MET A 149 3.59 5.10 3.67
C MET A 149 5.09 4.85 3.81
N LEU A 150 5.84 5.78 4.40
CA LEU A 150 7.28 5.60 4.58
C LEU A 150 7.60 4.40 5.49
N TYR A 151 6.84 4.23 6.57
CA TYR A 151 6.95 3.06 7.46
C TYR A 151 6.73 1.75 6.69
N ASP A 152 5.69 1.67 5.87
CA ASP A 152 5.36 0.48 5.08
C ASP A 152 6.48 0.12 4.10
N LEU A 153 7.09 1.13 3.50
CA LEU A 153 8.16 0.94 2.52
C LEU A 153 9.52 0.60 3.12
N THR A 154 9.77 1.01 4.38
CA THR A 154 11.12 0.95 4.94
C THR A 154 11.25 0.05 6.16
N VAL A 155 10.18 -0.16 6.91
CA VAL A 155 10.20 -0.86 8.20
C VAL A 155 9.32 -2.09 8.23
N SER A 156 8.07 -2.00 7.72
CA SER A 156 7.12 -3.11 7.78
C SER A 156 7.67 -4.35 7.08
N ASP A 157 7.61 -5.49 7.75
CA ASP A 157 7.95 -6.81 7.23
C ASP A 157 6.70 -7.66 6.93
N LYS A 158 5.52 -7.09 7.07
CA LYS A 158 4.21 -7.74 6.87
C LYS A 158 3.47 -7.14 5.69
N PRO A 159 2.51 -7.85 5.10
CA PRO A 159 1.60 -7.30 4.11
C PRO A 159 0.80 -6.13 4.67
N VAL A 160 0.75 -5.04 3.93
CA VAL A 160 0.01 -3.84 4.28
C VAL A 160 -0.96 -3.48 3.17
N LEU A 161 -2.22 -3.25 3.53
CA LEU A 161 -3.17 -2.52 2.71
C LEU A 161 -3.14 -1.04 3.12
N TYR A 162 -2.65 -0.20 2.24
CA TYR A 162 -2.65 1.25 2.41
C TYR A 162 -3.83 1.85 1.67
N VAL A 163 -4.79 2.38 2.40
CA VAL A 163 -6.06 2.92 1.87
C VAL A 163 -5.92 4.42 1.66
N ALA A 164 -5.95 4.86 0.40
CA ALA A 164 -5.84 6.26 0.03
C ALA A 164 -7.24 6.84 -0.29
N HIS A 165 -7.84 7.55 0.65
CA HIS A 165 -9.13 8.19 0.45
C HIS A 165 -9.01 9.41 -0.45
N ARG A 166 -9.63 9.33 -1.63
CA ARG A 166 -9.57 10.39 -2.65
C ARG A 166 -10.11 11.73 -2.18
N GLU A 167 -11.07 11.72 -1.29
CA GLU A 167 -11.64 12.93 -0.68
C GLU A 167 -10.62 13.73 0.13
N PHE A 168 -9.51 13.10 0.55
CA PHE A 168 -8.44 13.76 1.29
C PHE A 168 -7.30 14.29 0.40
N PHE A 169 -7.26 13.93 -0.89
CA PHE A 169 -6.16 14.27 -1.79
C PHE A 169 -5.83 15.77 -1.84
N GLY A 170 -6.85 16.63 -1.69
CA GLY A 170 -6.70 18.08 -1.63
C GLY A 170 -6.46 18.66 -0.24
N LYS A 171 -6.55 17.85 0.83
CA LYS A 171 -6.25 18.36 2.18
C LYS A 171 -4.81 18.82 2.25
N THR A 172 -4.58 20.00 2.80
CA THR A 172 -3.26 20.61 2.93
C THR A 172 -2.85 20.74 4.37
N VAL A 173 -1.55 20.71 4.60
CA VAL A 173 -0.95 21.03 5.88
C VAL A 173 0.30 21.87 5.67
N SER A 174 0.54 22.79 6.61
CA SER A 174 1.72 23.66 6.66
C SER A 174 2.85 22.98 7.44
N VAL A 175 3.37 21.83 6.96
CA VAL A 175 4.37 21.09 7.72
C VAL A 175 5.63 20.86 6.91
N LYS A 176 6.79 21.04 7.55
CA LYS A 176 8.05 20.40 7.14
C LYS A 176 7.87 18.89 7.33
N LEU A 177 8.16 18.11 6.29
CA LEU A 177 8.18 16.65 6.38
C LEU A 177 9.01 16.21 7.59
N PRO A 178 8.54 15.24 8.39
CA PRO A 178 9.33 14.68 9.47
C PRO A 178 10.66 14.16 8.92
N ASN A 179 11.74 14.39 9.66
CA ASN A 179 13.03 13.81 9.31
C ASN A 179 12.89 12.28 9.42
N PRO A 180 13.15 11.50 8.36
CA PRO A 180 12.98 10.04 8.36
C PRO A 180 13.79 9.32 9.46
N LYS A 181 14.80 9.96 10.02
CA LYS A 181 15.56 9.43 11.18
C LYS A 181 14.78 9.48 12.51
N ARG A 182 13.58 10.09 12.55
CA ARG A 182 12.72 10.23 13.73
C ARG A 182 11.36 9.54 13.59
N VAL A 183 11.15 8.69 12.61
CA VAL A 183 9.94 7.84 12.56
C VAL A 183 10.12 6.70 13.56
N GLY A 184 10.26 7.03 14.82
CA GLY A 184 9.92 6.16 15.94
C GLY A 184 8.41 6.20 16.07
N LEU A 185 7.76 5.09 15.85
CA LEU A 185 6.43 4.66 16.29
C LEU A 185 5.55 5.77 16.94
N CYS A 186 5.22 6.83 16.23
CA CYS A 186 4.24 7.79 16.71
C CYS A 186 2.95 7.57 15.92
N GLY A 187 2.00 6.83 16.53
CA GLY A 187 0.63 6.80 16.07
C GLY A 187 0.11 5.52 15.43
N ALA A 188 0.77 4.38 15.52
CA ALA A 188 0.03 3.14 15.60
C ALA A 188 -0.77 3.21 16.89
N SER A 189 -2.07 3.49 16.79
CA SER A 189 -2.96 3.40 17.95
C SER A 189 -2.75 2.03 18.58
N SER A 190 -2.12 1.99 19.75
CA SER A 190 -1.81 0.82 20.54
C SER A 190 -3.05 0.13 21.12
N ARG A 191 -4.17 0.16 20.42
CA ARG A 191 -5.44 -0.46 20.82
C ARG A 191 -5.94 -1.55 19.90
N HIS A 192 -5.13 -2.00 18.94
CA HIS A 192 -5.33 -3.28 18.30
C HIS A 192 -4.00 -4.03 18.30
N GLU A 193 -3.48 -4.31 19.49
CA GLU A 193 -2.82 -5.59 19.69
C GLU A 193 -3.86 -6.64 19.33
N ALA A 194 -3.73 -7.21 18.14
CA ALA A 194 -4.45 -8.38 17.78
C ALA A 194 -4.09 -9.42 18.86
N THR A 195 -5.04 -9.70 19.71
CA THR A 195 -4.98 -10.85 20.60
C THR A 195 -4.83 -12.04 19.69
N PHE A 196 -3.62 -12.58 19.63
CA PHE A 196 -3.36 -13.83 18.95
C PHE A 196 -4.18 -14.90 19.66
N TYR A 197 -5.30 -15.26 19.09
CA TYR A 197 -5.91 -16.54 19.39
C TYR A 197 -5.00 -17.59 18.75
N SER A 198 -4.08 -18.11 19.57
CA SER A 198 -3.44 -19.36 19.27
C SER A 198 -4.53 -20.43 19.30
N ASN A 199 -5.00 -20.80 18.13
CA ASN A 199 -5.79 -22.02 18.00
C ASN A 199 -4.81 -23.20 18.11
N PRO A 200 -4.89 -24.07 19.13
CA PRO A 200 -3.94 -25.15 19.30
C PRO A 200 -4.12 -26.34 18.35
N ASP A 201 -5.06 -26.26 17.37
CA ASP A 201 -5.47 -27.38 16.54
C ASP A 201 -5.07 -27.26 15.05
N PHE A 202 -3.96 -26.52 14.76
CA PHE A 202 -3.31 -26.56 13.45
C PHE A 202 -1.81 -26.65 13.55
#